data_a5ee8cbd27fe7789bce67d47127344b1
#
_entry.id   a5ee8cbd27fe7789bce67d47127344b1
#
_cell.length_a   1.000
_cell.length_b   1.000
_cell.length_c   1.000
_cell.angle_alpha   90.00
_cell.angle_beta   90.00
_cell.angle_gamma   90.00
#
_symmetry.space_group_name_H-M   'P 1'
#
loop_
_entity.id
_entity.type
_entity.pdbx_description
1 polymer ?
#
loop_
_entity_poly.entity_id
_entity_poly.type
_entity_poly.pdbx_seq_one_letter_code
_entity_poly.pdbx_strand_id
1 'polypeptide(L)'
;VKSKCVLIFLVVVWLFNMGKGIGCGSNVNAEMNIPLSTWVWDTKKWMLNQEAILEKLQEKKVTNVYLQIDTHLSPSVYRHFIQQAQAEGISVYALDGAPYWIGPSGIEEQEAFFNWITVYQAEADEQQQFSGVHLDVEPYLYKSWENNRVKSILQYQYVISQAVVQSHELHLPLAVDIPFWFDEVPFKNSNGSGSLGRWVIQYADEVTIMAYRNHADQENGIAEITENERKWGRLLSTPIEIGVETKASDEGEYISFSAKGEEKMMQELGMLLTECQAENPPSSIAVHYFDSWLQMKP
;
A
#
# COMPACT_ATOMS: atom_id res chain seq x y z
N VAL A 1 -13.47 -79.41 -1.73
CA VAL A 1 -12.71 -79.08 -0.51
C VAL A 1 -13.00 -77.60 -0.22
N LYS A 2 -13.84 -77.32 0.78
CA LYS A 2 -14.22 -75.95 1.18
C LYS A 2 -13.28 -75.50 2.30
N SER A 3 -12.57 -74.39 2.07
CA SER A 3 -11.81 -73.73 3.13
C SER A 3 -12.62 -72.56 3.66
N LYS A 4 -12.84 -72.52 4.98
CA LYS A 4 -13.55 -71.48 5.71
C LYS A 4 -12.53 -70.39 6.08
N CYS A 5 -12.75 -69.17 5.60
CA CYS A 5 -12.07 -67.98 6.16
C CYS A 5 -12.82 -67.50 7.39
N VAL A 6 -12.08 -67.44 8.51
CA VAL A 6 -12.54 -66.85 9.76
C VAL A 6 -12.24 -65.33 9.70
N LEU A 7 -13.28 -64.53 9.81
CA LEU A 7 -13.20 -63.07 9.88
C LEU A 7 -13.00 -62.69 11.37
N ILE A 8 -11.86 -62.14 11.72
CA ILE A 8 -11.59 -61.56 13.07
C ILE A 8 -12.01 -60.07 13.02
N PHE A 9 -13.06 -59.74 13.77
CA PHE A 9 -13.47 -58.38 14.01
C PHE A 9 -12.56 -57.77 15.10
N LEU A 10 -11.70 -56.84 14.75
CA LEU A 10 -11.02 -55.97 15.69
C LEU A 10 -11.92 -54.76 16.04
N VAL A 11 -12.45 -54.81 17.28
CA VAL A 11 -13.18 -53.67 17.84
C VAL A 11 -12.13 -52.67 18.34
N VAL A 12 -11.99 -51.54 17.61
CA VAL A 12 -11.21 -50.39 18.04
C VAL A 12 -12.08 -49.51 18.95
N VAL A 13 -11.82 -49.57 20.26
CA VAL A 13 -12.46 -48.68 21.23
C VAL A 13 -11.82 -47.29 21.11
N TRP A 14 -12.56 -46.31 20.60
CA TRP A 14 -12.19 -44.89 20.67
C TRP A 14 -12.47 -44.39 22.09
N LEU A 15 -11.42 -44.18 22.86
CA LEU A 15 -11.47 -43.38 24.09
C LEU A 15 -11.54 -41.90 23.70
N PHE A 16 -12.69 -41.30 23.87
CA PHE A 16 -12.85 -39.85 23.87
C PHE A 16 -12.11 -39.24 25.07
N ASN A 17 -10.93 -38.71 24.82
CA ASN A 17 -10.26 -37.86 25.78
C ASN A 17 -10.91 -36.46 25.68
N MET A 18 -11.78 -36.14 26.64
CA MET A 18 -12.20 -34.76 26.87
C MET A 18 -10.99 -33.95 27.37
N GLY A 19 -10.19 -33.45 26.45
CA GLY A 19 -9.17 -32.47 26.74
C GLY A 19 -9.86 -31.14 27.11
N LYS A 20 -9.66 -30.75 28.36
CA LYS A 20 -9.99 -29.40 28.87
C LYS A 20 -9.44 -28.36 27.88
N GLY A 21 -10.30 -27.48 27.42
CA GLY A 21 -9.89 -26.30 26.65
C GLY A 21 -8.84 -25.51 27.43
N ILE A 22 -7.60 -25.63 27.00
CA ILE A 22 -6.55 -24.69 27.37
C ILE A 22 -6.90 -23.44 26.54
N GLY A 23 -7.46 -22.46 27.20
CA GLY A 23 -7.57 -21.12 26.64
C GLY A 23 -6.15 -20.67 26.29
N CYS A 24 -5.80 -20.77 25.03
CA CYS A 24 -4.62 -20.11 24.49
C CYS A 24 -4.92 -18.62 24.53
N GLY A 25 -4.61 -17.97 25.64
CA GLY A 25 -4.41 -16.54 25.68
C GLY A 25 -3.17 -16.27 24.81
N SER A 26 -3.39 -16.14 23.51
CA SER A 26 -2.37 -15.65 22.61
C SER A 26 -1.98 -14.26 23.10
N ASN A 27 -0.73 -14.10 23.55
CA ASN A 27 -0.10 -12.80 23.67
C ASN A 27 -0.15 -12.14 22.29
N VAL A 28 -1.07 -11.19 22.12
CA VAL A 28 -1.31 -10.43 20.87
C VAL A 28 -0.21 -9.39 20.62
N ASN A 29 0.93 -9.51 21.28
CA ASN A 29 2.15 -8.73 21.03
C ASN A 29 3.15 -9.50 20.15
N ALA A 30 2.68 -10.20 19.12
CA ALA A 30 3.58 -10.55 18.03
C ALA A 30 3.97 -9.22 17.35
N GLU A 31 5.21 -8.78 17.50
CA GLU A 31 5.77 -7.66 16.78
C GLU A 31 5.51 -7.91 15.28
N MET A 32 4.80 -7.00 14.62
CA MET A 32 4.63 -7.10 13.18
C MET A 32 6.01 -6.95 12.54
N ASN A 33 6.52 -8.04 12.01
CA ASN A 33 7.82 -8.07 11.33
C ASN A 33 7.63 -7.87 9.82
N ILE A 34 6.99 -6.75 9.47
CA ILE A 34 6.71 -6.33 8.09
C ILE A 34 7.04 -4.84 7.97
N PRO A 35 7.57 -4.37 6.83
CA PRO A 35 7.78 -2.95 6.59
C PRO A 35 6.50 -2.14 6.76
N LEU A 36 6.62 -0.96 7.38
CA LEU A 36 5.53 0.01 7.55
C LEU A 36 5.83 1.28 6.77
N SER A 37 4.84 1.75 6.03
CA SER A 37 4.92 2.97 5.23
C SER A 37 3.87 3.98 5.66
N THR A 38 4.07 5.26 5.31
CA THR A 38 3.05 6.30 5.51
C THR A 38 3.21 7.45 4.53
N TRP A 39 2.10 8.11 4.19
CA TRP A 39 2.08 9.33 3.38
C TRP A 39 2.25 10.57 4.25
N VAL A 40 3.09 11.49 3.82
CA VAL A 40 3.30 12.81 4.40
C VAL A 40 2.86 13.86 3.38
N TRP A 41 1.61 14.33 3.51
CA TRP A 41 0.98 15.30 2.60
C TRP A 41 1.34 16.75 2.92
N ASP A 42 1.45 17.10 4.20
CA ASP A 42 1.83 18.47 4.63
C ASP A 42 3.34 18.59 4.79
N THR A 43 4.05 18.50 3.67
CA THR A 43 5.51 18.56 3.62
C THR A 43 6.04 19.83 4.23
N LYS A 44 5.42 20.98 3.96
CA LYS A 44 5.85 22.27 4.51
C LYS A 44 5.85 22.28 6.03
N LYS A 45 4.81 21.76 6.65
CA LYS A 45 4.69 21.66 8.12
C LYS A 45 5.84 20.85 8.71
N TRP A 46 6.08 19.66 8.15
CA TRP A 46 7.04 18.71 8.69
C TRP A 46 8.49 19.08 8.37
N MET A 47 8.75 19.62 7.19
CA MET A 47 10.10 20.05 6.82
C MET A 47 10.60 21.26 7.63
N LEU A 48 9.72 22.00 8.26
CA LEU A 48 10.09 23.05 9.23
C LEU A 48 10.52 22.49 10.60
N ASN A 49 10.23 21.21 10.88
CA ASN A 49 10.60 20.54 12.13
C ASN A 49 11.01 19.08 11.86
N GLN A 50 12.13 18.90 11.19
CA GLN A 50 12.61 17.59 10.71
C GLN A 50 12.96 16.63 11.86
N GLU A 51 13.48 17.12 12.97
CA GLU A 51 13.76 16.29 14.15
C GLU A 51 12.48 15.67 14.70
N ALA A 52 11.40 16.44 14.80
CA ALA A 52 10.15 15.96 15.34
C ALA A 52 9.48 14.90 14.43
N ILE A 53 9.52 15.08 13.10
CA ILE A 53 8.97 14.05 12.22
C ILE A 53 9.79 12.76 12.28
N LEU A 54 11.12 12.83 12.30
CA LEU A 54 11.99 11.66 12.39
C LEU A 54 11.75 10.89 13.69
N GLU A 55 11.69 11.60 14.85
CA GLU A 55 11.35 10.97 16.14
C GLU A 55 10.01 10.21 16.05
N LYS A 56 8.98 10.82 15.47
CA LYS A 56 7.66 10.19 15.35
C LYS A 56 7.64 9.03 14.37
N LEU A 57 8.36 9.11 13.26
CA LEU A 57 8.50 8.00 12.31
C LEU A 57 9.18 6.78 12.97
N GLN A 58 10.22 7.02 13.76
CA GLN A 58 10.91 5.99 14.54
C GLN A 58 10.00 5.38 15.61
N GLU A 59 9.27 6.21 16.39
CA GLU A 59 8.28 5.73 17.36
C GLU A 59 7.25 4.80 16.73
N LYS A 60 6.81 5.11 15.50
CA LYS A 60 5.86 4.31 14.72
C LYS A 60 6.52 3.15 13.96
N LYS A 61 7.84 2.99 14.04
CA LYS A 61 8.61 1.96 13.31
C LYS A 61 8.40 2.02 11.79
N VAL A 62 8.22 3.22 11.25
CA VAL A 62 8.07 3.46 9.80
C VAL A 62 9.40 3.17 9.11
N THR A 63 9.34 2.43 8.01
CA THR A 63 10.49 2.09 7.15
C THR A 63 10.48 2.83 5.82
N ASN A 64 9.30 3.25 5.34
CA ASN A 64 9.17 4.02 4.10
C ASN A 64 8.26 5.23 4.31
N VAL A 65 8.64 6.35 3.73
CA VAL A 65 7.86 7.60 3.74
C VAL A 65 7.57 8.02 2.31
N TYR A 66 6.29 8.22 1.99
CA TYR A 66 5.84 8.84 0.75
C TYR A 66 5.68 10.34 1.01
N LEU A 67 6.70 11.12 0.61
CA LEU A 67 6.82 12.54 0.94
C LEU A 67 6.35 13.38 -0.25
N GLN A 68 5.23 14.09 -0.10
CA GLN A 68 4.71 14.97 -1.15
C GLN A 68 5.73 16.06 -1.52
N ILE A 69 5.94 16.26 -2.81
CA ILE A 69 6.85 17.28 -3.30
C ILE A 69 6.15 18.63 -3.34
N ASP A 70 6.66 19.58 -2.55
CA ASP A 70 6.34 21.01 -2.64
C ASP A 70 7.52 21.74 -3.30
N THR A 71 7.36 22.07 -4.57
CA THR A 71 8.40 22.75 -5.36
C THR A 71 8.74 24.16 -4.89
N HIS A 72 7.96 24.73 -3.94
CA HIS A 72 8.27 26.01 -3.30
C HIS A 72 9.30 25.87 -2.17
N LEU A 73 9.56 24.66 -1.69
CA LEU A 73 10.60 24.39 -0.73
C LEU A 73 11.95 24.24 -1.42
N SER A 74 13.00 24.73 -0.77
CA SER A 74 14.37 24.53 -1.28
C SER A 74 14.74 23.05 -1.33
N PRO A 75 15.37 22.54 -2.42
CA PRO A 75 15.90 21.18 -2.48
C PRO A 75 16.81 20.80 -1.30
N SER A 76 17.51 21.77 -0.70
CA SER A 76 18.37 21.54 0.47
C SER A 76 17.59 21.04 1.69
N VAL A 77 16.30 21.39 1.81
CA VAL A 77 15.43 20.95 2.91
C VAL A 77 15.17 19.45 2.78
N TYR A 78 14.89 18.97 1.57
CA TYR A 78 14.70 17.55 1.27
C TYR A 78 16.00 16.77 1.46
N ARG A 79 17.15 17.30 0.98
CA ARG A 79 18.47 16.65 1.13
C ARG A 79 18.80 16.39 2.59
N HIS A 80 18.58 17.38 3.46
CA HIS A 80 18.84 17.24 4.87
C HIS A 80 17.93 16.20 5.53
N PHE A 81 16.63 16.24 5.23
CA PHE A 81 15.67 15.27 5.75
C PHE A 81 15.99 13.84 5.29
N ILE A 82 16.19 13.64 3.97
CA ILE A 82 16.46 12.31 3.40
C ILE A 82 17.75 11.72 3.98
N GLN A 83 18.80 12.52 4.13
CA GLN A 83 20.05 12.06 4.73
C GLN A 83 19.87 11.56 6.17
N GLN A 84 19.08 12.27 6.97
CA GLN A 84 18.78 11.86 8.34
C GLN A 84 17.86 10.62 8.36
N ALA A 85 16.83 10.58 7.52
CA ALA A 85 15.93 9.45 7.41
C ALA A 85 16.66 8.16 7.00
N GLN A 86 17.54 8.23 5.99
CA GLN A 86 18.35 7.09 5.56
C GLN A 86 19.32 6.61 6.63
N ALA A 87 19.90 7.52 7.42
CA ALA A 87 20.75 7.13 8.55
C ALA A 87 20.01 6.33 9.62
N GLU A 88 18.69 6.50 9.72
CA GLU A 88 17.78 5.76 10.60
C GLU A 88 17.12 4.56 9.91
N GLY A 89 17.52 4.22 8.67
CA GLY A 89 16.98 3.10 7.91
C GLY A 89 15.60 3.36 7.30
N ILE A 90 15.20 4.64 7.14
CA ILE A 90 13.93 5.04 6.55
C ILE A 90 14.16 5.47 5.10
N SER A 91 13.53 4.78 4.16
CA SER A 91 13.50 5.14 2.74
C SER A 91 12.49 6.25 2.48
N VAL A 92 12.84 7.20 1.61
CA VAL A 92 11.96 8.32 1.26
C VAL A 92 11.66 8.27 -0.24
N TYR A 93 10.37 8.18 -0.59
CA TYR A 93 9.88 8.22 -1.95
C TYR A 93 9.31 9.61 -2.26
N ALA A 94 9.59 10.12 -3.45
CA ALA A 94 8.99 11.35 -3.94
C ALA A 94 7.52 11.09 -4.31
N LEU A 95 6.59 11.71 -3.58
CA LEU A 95 5.16 11.54 -3.76
C LEU A 95 4.57 12.72 -4.52
N ASP A 96 3.74 12.45 -5.52
CA ASP A 96 2.78 13.39 -6.10
C ASP A 96 1.67 12.62 -6.82
N GLY A 97 0.68 13.32 -7.32
CA GLY A 97 -0.44 12.77 -8.05
C GLY A 97 -1.70 13.57 -7.80
N ALA A 98 -2.58 13.60 -8.78
CA ALA A 98 -3.88 14.21 -8.64
C ALA A 98 -4.87 13.65 -9.66
N PRO A 99 -6.20 13.69 -9.37
CA PRO A 99 -7.22 13.21 -10.30
C PRO A 99 -7.16 13.89 -11.68
N TYR A 100 -6.77 15.16 -11.75
CA TYR A 100 -6.70 15.93 -12.99
C TYR A 100 -5.49 15.59 -13.88
N TRP A 101 -4.54 14.75 -13.42
CA TRP A 101 -3.42 14.30 -14.26
C TRP A 101 -3.90 13.51 -15.49
N ILE A 102 -5.09 12.92 -15.46
CA ILE A 102 -5.72 12.34 -16.65
C ILE A 102 -6.44 13.37 -17.54
N GLY A 103 -6.39 14.63 -17.17
CA GLY A 103 -6.99 15.76 -17.90
C GLY A 103 -6.06 16.36 -18.97
N PRO A 104 -6.49 17.43 -19.64
CA PRO A 104 -5.74 18.04 -20.72
C PRO A 104 -4.36 18.59 -20.36
N SER A 105 -4.17 19.08 -19.11
CA SER A 105 -2.90 19.60 -18.59
C SER A 105 -2.13 18.57 -17.73
N GLY A 106 -2.66 17.37 -17.57
CA GLY A 106 -2.08 16.39 -16.65
C GLY A 106 -0.70 15.92 -17.05
N ILE A 107 -0.42 15.85 -18.34
CA ILE A 107 0.91 15.50 -18.85
C ILE A 107 1.94 16.57 -18.47
N GLU A 108 1.59 17.85 -18.58
CA GLU A 108 2.46 18.97 -18.22
C GLU A 108 2.80 18.95 -16.72
N GLU A 109 1.82 18.61 -15.86
CA GLU A 109 2.02 18.47 -14.42
C GLU A 109 2.94 17.30 -14.09
N GLN A 110 2.70 16.14 -14.71
CA GLN A 110 3.57 14.97 -14.55
C GLN A 110 5.00 15.26 -15.02
N GLU A 111 5.17 15.87 -16.18
CA GLU A 111 6.48 16.27 -16.71
C GLU A 111 7.19 17.26 -15.76
N ALA A 112 6.47 18.23 -15.20
CA ALA A 112 7.01 19.18 -14.23
C ALA A 112 7.52 18.46 -12.97
N PHE A 113 6.76 17.51 -12.44
CA PHE A 113 7.16 16.68 -11.30
C PHE A 113 8.42 15.86 -11.59
N PHE A 114 8.45 15.11 -12.69
CA PHE A 114 9.62 14.29 -13.03
C PHE A 114 10.84 15.14 -13.39
N ASN A 115 10.66 16.29 -14.03
CA ASN A 115 11.77 17.22 -14.28
C ASN A 115 12.37 17.75 -12.97
N TRP A 116 11.53 18.04 -11.97
CA TRP A 116 12.02 18.44 -10.65
C TRP A 116 12.83 17.33 -9.98
N ILE A 117 12.35 16.09 -10.00
CA ILE A 117 13.08 14.93 -9.45
C ILE A 117 14.39 14.72 -10.21
N THR A 118 14.39 14.84 -11.54
CA THR A 118 15.60 14.68 -12.37
C THR A 118 16.69 15.64 -11.94
N VAL A 119 16.37 16.92 -11.79
CA VAL A 119 17.33 17.94 -11.34
C VAL A 119 17.78 17.65 -9.90
N TYR A 120 16.84 17.29 -9.03
CA TYR A 120 17.13 16.97 -7.64
C TYR A 120 18.11 15.80 -7.50
N GLN A 121 17.82 14.67 -8.14
CA GLN A 121 18.66 13.45 -8.09
C GLN A 121 20.07 13.70 -8.65
N ALA A 122 20.18 14.48 -9.73
CA ALA A 122 21.46 14.81 -10.34
C ALA A 122 22.36 15.71 -9.44
N GLU A 123 21.77 16.49 -8.57
CA GLU A 123 22.49 17.41 -7.67
C GLU A 123 22.65 16.88 -6.25
N ALA A 124 21.94 15.82 -5.87
CA ALA A 124 21.98 15.24 -4.53
C ALA A 124 23.10 14.20 -4.40
N ASP A 125 23.77 14.17 -3.23
CA ASP A 125 24.66 13.07 -2.88
C ASP A 125 23.84 11.77 -2.70
N GLU A 126 24.47 10.60 -2.84
CA GLU A 126 23.82 9.29 -2.78
C GLU A 126 22.93 9.11 -1.54
N GLN A 127 23.39 9.60 -0.37
CA GLN A 127 22.62 9.53 0.90
C GLN A 127 21.51 10.58 1.01
N GLN A 128 21.33 11.40 0.00
CA GLN A 128 20.33 12.47 -0.06
C GLN A 128 19.31 12.27 -1.17
N GLN A 129 19.46 11.19 -1.95
CA GLN A 129 18.59 10.85 -3.07
C GLN A 129 17.30 10.19 -2.59
N PHE A 130 16.20 10.44 -3.28
CA PHE A 130 14.98 9.66 -3.10
C PHE A 130 15.24 8.19 -3.46
N SER A 131 14.59 7.31 -2.72
CA SER A 131 14.67 5.85 -2.91
C SER A 131 13.72 5.34 -3.99
N GLY A 132 12.74 6.14 -4.39
CA GLY A 132 11.74 5.80 -5.40
C GLY A 132 10.80 6.97 -5.68
N VAL A 133 9.85 6.72 -6.57
CA VAL A 133 8.72 7.60 -6.89
C VAL A 133 7.43 6.91 -6.47
N HIS A 134 6.51 7.63 -5.86
CA HIS A 134 5.19 7.14 -5.48
C HIS A 134 4.11 8.02 -6.09
N LEU A 135 3.19 7.44 -6.85
CA LEU A 135 2.11 8.20 -7.50
C LEU A 135 0.74 7.83 -6.93
N ASP A 136 0.02 8.86 -6.48
CA ASP A 136 -1.38 8.78 -6.08
C ASP A 136 -2.27 9.51 -7.09
N VAL A 137 -2.53 8.86 -8.21
CA VAL A 137 -3.40 9.39 -9.26
C VAL A 137 -4.73 8.65 -9.24
N GLU A 138 -5.77 9.33 -8.79
CA GLU A 138 -7.12 8.80 -8.61
C GLU A 138 -8.06 9.21 -9.76
N PRO A 139 -8.02 8.51 -10.91
CA PRO A 139 -8.75 8.94 -12.11
C PRO A 139 -10.26 8.96 -11.93
N TYR A 140 -10.77 8.19 -10.99
CA TYR A 140 -12.20 8.08 -10.69
C TYR A 140 -12.77 9.31 -10.00
N LEU A 141 -11.95 10.17 -9.42
CA LEU A 141 -12.33 11.47 -8.87
C LEU A 141 -12.38 12.58 -9.94
N TYR A 142 -11.88 12.30 -11.15
CA TYR A 142 -11.94 13.27 -12.23
C TYR A 142 -13.24 13.16 -13.03
N LYS A 143 -13.86 14.28 -13.33
CA LYS A 143 -15.19 14.38 -14.00
C LYS A 143 -15.36 13.53 -15.26
N SER A 144 -14.29 13.23 -15.99
CA SER A 144 -14.38 12.44 -17.21
C SER A 144 -14.59 10.95 -16.92
N TRP A 145 -14.32 10.47 -15.71
CA TRP A 145 -14.53 9.08 -15.34
C TRP A 145 -15.99 8.63 -15.46
N GLU A 146 -16.91 9.48 -15.05
CA GLU A 146 -18.35 9.21 -15.18
C GLU A 146 -18.86 9.41 -16.62
N ASN A 147 -18.34 10.45 -17.30
CA ASN A 147 -18.85 10.86 -18.63
C ASN A 147 -18.20 10.08 -19.79
N ASN A 148 -16.97 9.61 -19.64
CA ASN A 148 -16.23 8.87 -20.67
C ASN A 148 -15.15 7.98 -20.04
N ARG A 149 -15.60 6.93 -19.35
CA ARG A 149 -14.71 5.98 -18.63
C ARG A 149 -13.63 5.38 -19.53
N VAL A 150 -13.97 5.01 -20.76
CA VAL A 150 -13.01 4.42 -21.71
C VAL A 150 -11.84 5.38 -21.97
N LYS A 151 -12.14 6.65 -22.18
CA LYS A 151 -11.10 7.67 -22.38
C LYS A 151 -10.30 7.89 -21.08
N SER A 152 -10.98 7.96 -19.93
CA SER A 152 -10.31 8.15 -18.64
C SER A 152 -9.34 7.03 -18.33
N ILE A 153 -9.74 5.78 -18.55
CA ILE A 153 -8.86 4.61 -18.37
C ILE A 153 -7.66 4.68 -19.32
N LEU A 154 -7.88 5.02 -20.60
CA LEU A 154 -6.79 5.14 -21.57
C LEU A 154 -5.80 6.26 -21.17
N GLN A 155 -6.30 7.39 -20.68
CA GLN A 155 -5.45 8.49 -20.20
C GLN A 155 -4.70 8.09 -18.93
N TYR A 156 -5.35 7.41 -17.98
CA TYR A 156 -4.69 6.88 -16.78
C TYR A 156 -3.57 5.90 -17.14
N GLN A 157 -3.84 4.95 -18.03
CA GLN A 157 -2.82 4.04 -18.52
C GLN A 157 -1.65 4.77 -19.20
N TYR A 158 -1.92 5.86 -19.91
CA TYR A 158 -0.88 6.69 -20.50
C TYR A 158 -0.02 7.36 -19.41
N VAL A 159 -0.64 7.98 -18.41
CA VAL A 159 0.04 8.60 -17.24
C VAL A 159 0.97 7.59 -16.56
N ILE A 160 0.46 6.41 -16.21
CA ILE A 160 1.27 5.36 -15.55
C ILE A 160 2.40 4.87 -16.46
N SER A 161 2.14 4.64 -17.75
CA SER A 161 3.17 4.19 -18.68
C SER A 161 4.32 5.20 -18.84
N GLN A 162 3.99 6.52 -18.89
CA GLN A 162 5.01 7.57 -18.93
C GLN A 162 5.78 7.65 -17.61
N ALA A 163 5.10 7.53 -16.48
CA ALA A 163 5.75 7.52 -15.17
C ALA A 163 6.75 6.36 -15.01
N VAL A 164 6.40 5.15 -15.47
CA VAL A 164 7.32 4.00 -15.48
C VAL A 164 8.59 4.33 -16.27
N VAL A 165 8.44 4.87 -17.48
CA VAL A 165 9.60 5.23 -18.32
C VAL A 165 10.48 6.26 -17.62
N GLN A 166 9.87 7.36 -17.12
CA GLN A 166 10.60 8.46 -16.49
C GLN A 166 11.28 8.03 -15.18
N SER A 167 10.63 7.17 -14.38
CA SER A 167 11.20 6.63 -13.15
C SER A 167 12.39 5.72 -13.44
N HIS A 168 12.26 4.82 -14.42
CA HIS A 168 13.34 3.92 -14.81
C HIS A 168 14.55 4.65 -15.43
N GLU A 169 14.34 5.76 -16.14
CA GLU A 169 15.44 6.62 -16.61
C GLU A 169 16.24 7.23 -15.45
N LEU A 170 15.60 7.42 -14.30
CA LEU A 170 16.22 7.88 -13.06
C LEU A 170 16.77 6.75 -12.18
N HIS A 171 16.62 5.49 -12.60
CA HIS A 171 16.95 4.30 -11.82
C HIS A 171 16.18 4.21 -10.49
N LEU A 172 14.96 4.74 -10.45
CA LEU A 172 14.07 4.71 -9.30
C LEU A 172 12.90 3.74 -9.56
N PRO A 173 12.49 2.93 -8.56
CA PRO A 173 11.25 2.18 -8.66
C PRO A 173 10.05 3.13 -8.66
N LEU A 174 9.00 2.74 -9.37
CA LEU A 174 7.71 3.40 -9.37
C LEU A 174 6.70 2.62 -8.52
N ALA A 175 6.25 3.20 -7.42
CA ALA A 175 5.10 2.75 -6.64
C ALA A 175 3.84 3.51 -7.07
N VAL A 176 2.67 2.84 -7.07
CA VAL A 176 1.39 3.43 -7.50
C VAL A 176 0.27 3.05 -6.54
N ASP A 177 -0.50 4.03 -6.08
CA ASP A 177 -1.73 3.79 -5.33
C ASP A 177 -2.89 3.43 -6.26
N ILE A 178 -3.63 2.37 -5.91
CA ILE A 178 -4.89 2.02 -6.57
C ILE A 178 -5.97 1.63 -5.54
N PRO A 179 -7.25 1.93 -5.79
CA PRO A 179 -8.32 1.44 -4.95
C PRO A 179 -8.52 -0.08 -5.18
N PHE A 180 -8.90 -0.80 -4.12
CA PHE A 180 -9.10 -2.25 -4.16
C PHE A 180 -10.06 -2.72 -5.26
N TRP A 181 -11.05 -1.91 -5.62
CA TRP A 181 -12.06 -2.26 -6.64
C TRP A 181 -11.60 -2.05 -8.09
N PHE A 182 -10.34 -1.70 -8.35
CA PHE A 182 -9.81 -1.65 -9.72
C PHE A 182 -9.70 -3.04 -10.35
N ASP A 183 -9.74 -4.09 -9.58
CA ASP A 183 -9.85 -5.47 -10.06
C ASP A 183 -11.16 -5.71 -10.84
N GLU A 184 -12.24 -5.02 -10.47
CA GLU A 184 -13.55 -5.09 -11.10
C GLU A 184 -13.73 -4.11 -12.29
N VAL A 185 -12.74 -3.25 -12.56
CA VAL A 185 -12.81 -2.28 -13.66
C VAL A 185 -12.30 -2.88 -14.97
N PRO A 186 -13.18 -3.30 -15.91
CA PRO A 186 -12.74 -3.85 -17.17
C PRO A 186 -12.28 -2.76 -18.12
N PHE A 187 -11.28 -3.08 -18.95
CA PHE A 187 -10.91 -2.24 -20.09
C PHE A 187 -10.71 -3.06 -21.35
N LYS A 188 -10.91 -2.39 -22.51
CA LYS A 188 -10.54 -2.89 -23.84
C LYS A 188 -10.18 -1.70 -24.72
N ASN A 189 -8.89 -1.54 -25.01
CA ASN A 189 -8.37 -0.42 -25.80
C ASN A 189 -7.04 -0.81 -26.46
N SER A 190 -6.23 0.18 -26.91
CA SER A 190 -4.92 -0.05 -27.55
C SER A 190 -3.91 -0.76 -26.61
N ASN A 191 -4.08 -0.69 -25.29
CA ASN A 191 -3.22 -1.34 -24.31
C ASN A 191 -3.66 -2.78 -23.97
N GLY A 192 -4.64 -3.32 -24.71
CA GLY A 192 -5.14 -4.68 -24.53
C GLY A 192 -6.53 -4.74 -23.93
N SER A 193 -6.79 -5.80 -23.16
CA SER A 193 -8.07 -6.00 -22.47
C SER A 193 -7.86 -6.77 -21.17
N GLY A 194 -8.65 -6.47 -20.16
CA GLY A 194 -8.59 -7.12 -18.85
C GLY A 194 -9.14 -6.25 -17.74
N SER A 195 -8.68 -6.47 -16.52
CA SER A 195 -8.93 -5.65 -15.34
C SER A 195 -7.88 -4.54 -15.24
N LEU A 196 -8.31 -3.33 -14.84
CA LEU A 196 -7.44 -2.18 -14.69
C LEU A 196 -6.42 -2.40 -13.54
N GLY A 197 -6.85 -2.95 -12.41
CA GLY A 197 -5.96 -3.27 -11.29
C GLY A 197 -4.83 -4.21 -11.70
N ARG A 198 -5.17 -5.31 -12.41
CA ARG A 198 -4.14 -6.23 -12.93
C ARG A 198 -3.18 -5.56 -13.90
N TRP A 199 -3.69 -4.64 -14.73
CA TRP A 199 -2.85 -3.90 -15.68
C TRP A 199 -1.84 -3.03 -14.93
N VAL A 200 -2.26 -2.28 -13.89
CA VAL A 200 -1.32 -1.48 -13.08
C VAL A 200 -0.27 -2.35 -12.42
N ILE A 201 -0.67 -3.46 -11.79
CA ILE A 201 0.25 -4.41 -11.14
C ILE A 201 1.28 -5.00 -12.12
N GLN A 202 0.92 -5.11 -13.38
CA GLN A 202 1.86 -5.59 -14.43
C GLN A 202 2.89 -4.55 -14.83
N TYR A 203 2.59 -3.26 -14.71
CA TYR A 203 3.43 -2.18 -15.25
C TYR A 203 4.23 -1.43 -14.19
N ALA A 204 3.68 -1.24 -12.99
CA ALA A 204 4.38 -0.61 -11.87
C ALA A 204 5.38 -1.56 -11.21
N ASP A 205 6.40 -1.02 -10.56
CA ASP A 205 7.38 -1.80 -9.80
C ASP A 205 6.83 -2.21 -8.43
N GLU A 206 5.96 -1.39 -7.82
CA GLU A 206 5.28 -1.62 -6.55
C GLU A 206 3.86 -1.08 -6.63
N VAL A 207 2.91 -1.69 -5.93
CA VAL A 207 1.51 -1.21 -5.91
C VAL A 207 0.97 -1.22 -4.49
N THR A 208 0.46 -0.07 -4.06
CA THR A 208 -0.27 0.05 -2.80
C THR A 208 -1.77 -0.02 -3.07
N ILE A 209 -2.44 -0.96 -2.42
CA ILE A 209 -3.88 -1.13 -2.52
C ILE A 209 -4.54 -0.33 -1.40
N MET A 210 -5.31 0.69 -1.73
CA MET A 210 -6.14 1.44 -0.79
C MET A 210 -7.30 0.55 -0.30
N ALA A 211 -6.98 -0.32 0.66
CA ALA A 211 -7.90 -1.31 1.23
C ALA A 211 -8.61 -0.74 2.46
N TYR A 212 -9.28 0.40 2.29
CA TYR A 212 -9.86 1.19 3.36
C TYR A 212 -11.05 0.48 4.02
N ARG A 213 -10.67 -0.43 4.94
CA ARG A 213 -11.54 -1.17 5.86
C ARG A 213 -10.86 -1.21 7.24
N ASN A 214 -11.65 -1.35 8.28
CA ASN A 214 -11.16 -1.36 9.65
C ASN A 214 -11.28 -2.74 10.33
N HIS A 215 -11.27 -3.81 9.54
CA HIS A 215 -11.27 -5.21 9.99
C HIS A 215 -10.58 -6.11 8.96
N ALA A 216 -9.92 -7.15 9.44
CA ALA A 216 -9.08 -8.00 8.62
C ALA A 216 -9.87 -9.10 7.88
N ASP A 217 -10.58 -9.94 8.61
CA ASP A 217 -11.03 -11.29 8.22
C ASP A 217 -12.56 -11.46 8.05
N GLN A 218 -13.35 -10.42 8.23
CA GLN A 218 -14.80 -10.49 8.08
C GLN A 218 -15.21 -10.30 6.61
N GLU A 219 -16.46 -10.61 6.30
CA GLU A 219 -17.06 -10.31 5.00
C GLU A 219 -16.77 -8.85 4.60
N ASN A 220 -16.24 -8.64 3.40
CA ASN A 220 -15.79 -7.35 2.91
C ASN A 220 -14.62 -6.75 3.74
N GLY A 221 -13.85 -7.59 4.42
CA GLY A 221 -12.64 -7.22 5.15
C GLY A 221 -11.41 -7.06 4.25
N ILE A 222 -10.32 -6.56 4.82
CA ILE A 222 -9.09 -6.25 4.06
C ILE A 222 -8.57 -7.47 3.31
N ALA A 223 -8.57 -8.65 3.93
CA ALA A 223 -8.07 -9.88 3.30
C ALA A 223 -8.88 -10.26 2.06
N GLU A 224 -10.22 -10.19 2.14
CA GLU A 224 -11.10 -10.53 1.03
C GLU A 224 -10.98 -9.55 -0.14
N ILE A 225 -11.10 -8.23 0.15
CA ILE A 225 -11.12 -7.20 -0.91
C ILE A 225 -9.77 -7.00 -1.61
N THR A 226 -8.68 -7.60 -1.14
CA THR A 226 -7.34 -7.51 -1.74
C THR A 226 -6.82 -8.84 -2.26
N GLU A 227 -7.65 -9.89 -2.27
CA GLU A 227 -7.23 -11.24 -2.65
C GLU A 227 -6.70 -11.30 -4.09
N ASN A 228 -7.41 -10.67 -5.03
CA ASN A 228 -7.03 -10.66 -6.44
C ASN A 228 -5.70 -9.95 -6.67
N GLU A 229 -5.51 -8.77 -6.09
CA GLU A 229 -4.29 -7.97 -6.23
C GLU A 229 -3.08 -8.70 -5.65
N ARG A 230 -3.18 -9.24 -4.44
CA ARG A 230 -2.12 -10.03 -3.82
C ARG A 230 -1.76 -11.28 -4.65
N LYS A 231 -2.75 -11.95 -5.23
CA LYS A 231 -2.53 -13.08 -6.13
C LYS A 231 -1.84 -12.66 -7.42
N TRP A 232 -2.24 -11.54 -8.03
CA TRP A 232 -1.58 -11.03 -9.23
C TRP A 232 -0.18 -10.51 -8.94
N GLY A 233 0.03 -9.82 -7.81
CA GLY A 233 1.35 -9.39 -7.37
C GLY A 233 2.32 -10.56 -7.28
N ARG A 234 1.91 -11.66 -6.65
CA ARG A 234 2.72 -12.89 -6.59
C ARG A 234 3.01 -13.47 -7.98
N LEU A 235 1.98 -13.56 -8.85
CA LEU A 235 2.12 -14.13 -10.20
C LEU A 235 3.04 -13.28 -11.09
N LEU A 236 3.03 -11.98 -10.92
CA LEU A 236 3.78 -11.02 -11.74
C LEU A 236 5.10 -10.60 -11.08
N SER A 237 5.35 -11.04 -9.84
CA SER A 237 6.50 -10.67 -9.01
C SER A 237 6.53 -9.15 -8.69
N THR A 238 5.36 -8.52 -8.57
CA THR A 238 5.19 -7.13 -8.18
C THR A 238 4.83 -7.09 -6.70
N PRO A 239 5.61 -6.42 -5.83
CA PRO A 239 5.28 -6.20 -4.42
C PRO A 239 3.91 -5.52 -4.28
N ILE A 240 3.07 -6.07 -3.40
CA ILE A 240 1.76 -5.49 -3.06
C ILE A 240 1.80 -5.02 -1.62
N GLU A 241 1.59 -3.73 -1.43
CA GLU A 241 1.40 -3.10 -0.14
C GLU A 241 -0.09 -2.92 0.15
N ILE A 242 -0.49 -3.05 1.42
CA ILE A 242 -1.86 -2.82 1.84
C ILE A 242 -1.95 -1.50 2.60
N GLY A 243 -2.69 -0.54 2.02
CA GLY A 243 -2.99 0.75 2.62
C GLY A 243 -4.27 0.72 3.47
N VAL A 244 -4.18 1.25 4.70
CA VAL A 244 -5.32 1.41 5.61
C VAL A 244 -5.53 2.87 6.00
N GLU A 245 -6.77 3.25 6.31
CA GLU A 245 -7.14 4.64 6.60
C GLU A 245 -7.26 4.92 8.10
N THR A 246 -6.69 6.05 8.54
CA THR A 246 -6.75 6.52 9.94
C THR A 246 -7.52 7.83 10.12
N LYS A 247 -7.86 8.53 9.04
CA LYS A 247 -8.72 9.71 9.08
C LYS A 247 -10.20 9.27 9.11
N ALA A 248 -11.02 9.97 9.89
CA ALA A 248 -12.46 9.74 9.87
C ALA A 248 -13.05 9.95 8.47
N SER A 249 -13.89 9.02 8.03
CA SER A 249 -14.53 9.05 6.72
C SER A 249 -16.03 9.34 6.86
N ASP A 250 -16.56 10.19 5.98
CA ASP A 250 -17.99 10.46 5.84
C ASP A 250 -18.73 9.33 5.09
N GLU A 251 -18.01 8.41 4.45
CA GLU A 251 -18.57 7.27 3.69
C GLU A 251 -18.96 6.08 4.58
N GLY A 252 -18.51 6.06 5.84
CA GLY A 252 -18.88 5.05 6.82
C GLY A 252 -17.77 4.74 7.83
N GLU A 253 -18.17 4.37 9.04
CA GLU A 253 -17.23 4.05 10.12
C GLU A 253 -16.36 2.82 9.83
N TYR A 254 -16.81 1.93 8.95
CA TYR A 254 -16.08 0.69 8.60
C TYR A 254 -14.86 0.93 7.69
N ILE A 255 -14.71 2.13 7.13
CA ILE A 255 -13.63 2.49 6.21
C ILE A 255 -12.32 2.78 6.97
N SER A 256 -12.41 3.40 8.15
CA SER A 256 -11.27 3.96 8.86
C SER A 256 -11.11 3.38 10.26
N PHE A 257 -9.86 3.31 10.71
CA PHE A 257 -9.52 2.99 12.09
C PHE A 257 -9.65 4.17 13.07
N SER A 258 -10.01 5.38 12.61
CA SER A 258 -10.09 6.60 13.44
C SER A 258 -10.88 6.44 14.73
N ALA A 259 -12.01 5.71 14.68
CA ALA A 259 -12.87 5.47 15.83
C ALA A 259 -12.40 4.30 16.71
N LYS A 260 -11.63 3.35 16.13
CA LYS A 260 -11.18 2.13 16.82
C LYS A 260 -9.89 2.30 17.61
N GLY A 261 -9.04 3.25 17.23
CA GLY A 261 -7.75 3.49 17.85
C GLY A 261 -6.60 2.65 17.27
N GLU A 262 -5.39 3.01 17.61
CA GLU A 262 -4.16 2.44 17.05
C GLU A 262 -3.95 0.98 17.48
N GLU A 263 -4.16 0.67 18.78
CA GLU A 263 -4.00 -0.69 19.28
C GLU A 263 -4.89 -1.66 18.49
N LYS A 264 -6.16 -1.27 18.25
CA LYS A 264 -7.07 -2.10 17.46
C LYS A 264 -6.66 -2.23 16.01
N MET A 265 -6.15 -1.15 15.40
CA MET A 265 -5.59 -1.19 14.05
C MET A 265 -4.45 -2.22 13.97
N MET A 266 -3.49 -2.15 14.88
CA MET A 266 -2.35 -3.07 14.89
C MET A 266 -2.77 -4.52 15.13
N GLN A 267 -3.81 -4.77 15.93
CA GLN A 267 -4.39 -6.11 16.11
C GLN A 267 -5.01 -6.66 14.81
N GLU A 268 -5.81 -5.84 14.11
CA GLU A 268 -6.42 -6.23 12.83
C GLU A 268 -5.36 -6.49 11.76
N LEU A 269 -4.33 -5.65 11.69
CA LEU A 269 -3.20 -5.86 10.77
C LEU A 269 -2.41 -7.14 11.09
N GLY A 270 -2.21 -7.47 12.36
CA GLY A 270 -1.62 -8.74 12.79
C GLY A 270 -2.47 -9.96 12.38
N MET A 271 -3.81 -9.85 12.47
CA MET A 271 -4.73 -10.88 11.97
C MET A 271 -4.65 -11.01 10.45
N LEU A 272 -4.66 -9.90 9.70
CA LEU A 272 -4.49 -9.88 8.26
C LEU A 272 -3.23 -10.64 7.83
N LEU A 273 -2.09 -10.35 8.45
CA LEU A 273 -0.83 -11.01 8.13
C LEU A 273 -0.88 -12.51 8.41
N THR A 274 -1.53 -12.92 9.50
CA THR A 274 -1.69 -14.33 9.84
C THR A 274 -2.57 -15.06 8.83
N GLU A 275 -3.67 -14.47 8.42
CA GLU A 275 -4.59 -15.02 7.42
C GLU A 275 -3.95 -15.13 6.05
N CYS A 276 -3.21 -14.11 5.63
CA CYS A 276 -2.57 -14.06 4.32
C CYS A 276 -1.28 -14.90 4.22
N GLN A 277 -0.66 -15.29 5.34
CA GLN A 277 0.63 -16.02 5.36
C GLN A 277 0.63 -17.30 4.52
N ALA A 278 -0.48 -18.02 4.48
CA ALA A 278 -0.56 -19.32 3.82
C ALA A 278 -0.56 -19.22 2.29
N GLU A 279 -1.04 -18.13 1.71
CA GLU A 279 -1.26 -18.05 0.26
C GLU A 279 -0.53 -16.89 -0.43
N ASN A 280 -0.81 -15.64 -0.07
CA ASN A 280 -0.24 -14.47 -0.73
C ASN A 280 -0.12 -13.30 0.28
N PRO A 281 0.92 -13.28 1.14
CA PRO A 281 1.10 -12.20 2.10
C PRO A 281 1.39 -10.87 1.36
N PRO A 282 0.94 -9.72 1.90
CA PRO A 282 1.40 -8.43 1.43
C PRO A 282 2.90 -8.27 1.67
N SER A 283 3.57 -7.42 0.87
CA SER A 283 4.98 -7.10 1.04
C SER A 283 5.21 -6.11 2.18
N SER A 284 4.26 -5.22 2.42
CA SER A 284 4.29 -4.15 3.41
C SER A 284 2.88 -3.67 3.76
N ILE A 285 2.79 -2.85 4.79
CA ILE A 285 1.56 -2.16 5.20
C ILE A 285 1.82 -0.65 5.14
N ALA A 286 0.89 0.11 4.58
CA ALA A 286 0.92 1.56 4.61
C ALA A 286 -0.24 2.12 5.44
N VAL A 287 0.05 3.12 6.27
CA VAL A 287 -0.95 3.79 7.10
C VAL A 287 -1.22 5.18 6.54
N HIS A 288 -2.41 5.37 6.00
CA HIS A 288 -2.87 6.64 5.47
C HIS A 288 -3.56 7.45 6.58
N TYR A 289 -3.08 8.62 6.88
CA TYR A 289 -1.80 9.20 6.60
C TYR A 289 -1.14 9.69 7.90
N PHE A 290 0.11 10.12 7.85
CA PHE A 290 0.92 10.37 9.03
C PHE A 290 0.26 11.28 10.07
N ASP A 291 -0.30 12.42 9.64
CA ASP A 291 -0.93 13.37 10.57
C ASP A 291 -2.17 12.81 11.26
N SER A 292 -3.01 12.05 10.57
CA SER A 292 -4.19 11.41 11.17
C SER A 292 -3.79 10.25 12.08
N TRP A 293 -2.76 9.48 11.69
CA TRP A 293 -2.22 8.42 12.52
C TRP A 293 -1.68 8.93 13.87
N LEU A 294 -0.96 10.05 13.87
CA LEU A 294 -0.48 10.68 15.10
C LEU A 294 -1.61 11.18 16.03
N GLN A 295 -2.80 11.40 15.50
CA GLN A 295 -3.98 11.85 16.25
C GLN A 295 -4.85 10.69 16.76
N MET A 296 -4.56 9.46 16.37
CA MET A 296 -5.30 8.30 16.85
C MET A 296 -5.15 8.14 18.35
N LYS A 297 -6.22 7.63 18.96
CA LYS A 297 -6.13 7.17 20.34
C LYS A 297 -5.22 5.94 20.40
N PRO A 298 -4.50 5.78 21.50
CA PRO A 298 -3.73 4.55 21.76
C PRO A 298 -4.54 3.28 21.61
#